data_5ce9170fbb070feee8d721469c5f3a08
#
_entry.id   5ce9170fbb070feee8d721469c5f3a08
#
_cell.length_a   1.000
_cell.length_b   1.000
_cell.length_c   1.000
_cell.angle_alpha   90.00
_cell.angle_beta   90.00
_cell.angle_gamma   90.00
#
_symmetry.space_group_name_H-M   'P 1'
#
loop_
_entity.id
_entity.type
_entity.pdbx_description
1 polymer ?
#
loop_
_entity_poly.entity_id
_entity_poly.type
_entity_poly.pdbx_seq_one_letter_code
_entity_poly.pdbx_strand_id
1 'polypeptide(L)'
;MASVGNAWWKCAYAARGGNWELAAYFARRVRGLQRKLAQIRPKYAEDLLEFENIQLNPVLTALGAHDGPSFERTYATATARANEFHVKWAKPYIRWVLPDEPPKDLELDR
;
A
#
# COMPACT_ATOMS: atom_id res chain seq x y z
N MET A 1 6.78 -8.21 6.82
CA MET A 1 6.39 -8.19 5.39
C MET A 1 4.94 -8.60 5.17
N ALA A 2 4.47 -9.67 5.80
CA ALA A 2 3.07 -10.07 5.67
C ALA A 2 2.10 -8.98 6.15
N SER A 3 2.43 -8.28 7.24
CA SER A 3 1.59 -7.20 7.75
C SER A 3 1.46 -6.02 6.78
N VAL A 4 2.54 -5.68 6.07
CA VAL A 4 2.51 -4.59 5.08
C VAL A 4 1.60 -4.97 3.92
N GLY A 5 1.79 -6.16 3.35
CA GLY A 5 0.97 -6.63 2.24
C GLY A 5 -0.49 -6.76 2.62
N ASN A 6 -0.76 -7.23 3.84
CA ASN A 6 -2.13 -7.37 4.34
C ASN A 6 -2.81 -6.00 4.44
N ALA A 7 -2.13 -5.00 4.99
CA ALA A 7 -2.67 -3.64 5.06
C ALA A 7 -2.87 -3.06 3.66
N TRP A 8 -1.97 -3.36 2.73
CA TRP A 8 -2.01 -2.81 1.38
C TRP A 8 -3.25 -3.25 0.60
N TRP A 9 -3.55 -4.57 0.59
CA TRP A 9 -4.72 -5.02 -0.17
C TRP A 9 -6.05 -4.64 0.51
N LYS A 10 -6.08 -4.55 1.84
CA LYS A 10 -7.27 -4.08 2.55
C LYS A 10 -7.56 -2.61 2.27
N CYS A 11 -6.50 -1.80 2.07
CA CYS A 11 -6.63 -0.42 1.63
C CYS A 11 -7.43 -0.31 0.33
N ALA A 12 -7.13 -1.15 -0.65
CA ALA A 12 -7.82 -1.13 -1.94
C ALA A 12 -9.31 -1.42 -1.78
N TYR A 13 -9.65 -2.45 -1.03
CA TYR A 13 -11.06 -2.81 -0.83
C TYR A 13 -11.82 -1.75 -0.04
N ALA A 14 -11.19 -1.15 0.96
CA ALA A 14 -11.82 -0.06 1.73
C ALA A 14 -12.13 1.14 0.84
N ALA A 15 -11.18 1.54 -0.01
CA ALA A 15 -11.39 2.64 -0.95
C ALA A 15 -12.49 2.34 -1.94
N ARG A 16 -12.50 1.14 -2.50
CA ARG A 16 -13.52 0.71 -3.47
C ARG A 16 -14.91 0.65 -2.84
N GLY A 17 -15.00 0.33 -1.57
CA GLY A 17 -16.27 0.31 -0.84
C GLY A 17 -16.73 1.69 -0.40
N GLY A 18 -15.89 2.73 -0.52
CA GLY A 18 -16.22 4.08 -0.11
C GLY A 18 -15.86 4.42 1.33
N ASN A 19 -15.19 3.52 2.04
CA ASN A 19 -14.71 3.81 3.40
C ASN A 19 -13.32 4.44 3.32
N TRP A 20 -13.29 5.73 2.97
CA TRP A 20 -12.06 6.48 2.74
C TRP A 20 -11.18 6.60 3.99
N GLU A 21 -11.81 6.74 5.15
CA GLU A 21 -11.07 6.80 6.42
C GLU A 21 -10.32 5.51 6.70
N LEU A 22 -10.97 4.37 6.47
CA LEU A 22 -10.35 3.07 6.66
C LEU A 22 -9.24 2.85 5.65
N ALA A 23 -9.47 3.23 4.40
CA ALA A 23 -8.44 3.12 3.35
C ALA A 23 -7.20 3.93 3.71
N ALA A 24 -7.39 5.18 4.16
CA ALA A 24 -6.28 6.02 4.58
C ALA A 24 -5.56 5.45 5.81
N TYR A 25 -6.30 4.87 6.74
CA TYR A 25 -5.72 4.19 7.89
C TYR A 25 -4.75 3.09 7.45
N PHE A 26 -5.16 2.24 6.52
CA PHE A 26 -4.31 1.17 6.03
C PHE A 26 -3.10 1.70 5.25
N ALA A 27 -3.28 2.74 4.44
CA ALA A 27 -2.15 3.34 3.70
C ALA A 27 -1.12 3.94 4.67
N ARG A 28 -1.59 4.62 5.74
CA ARG A 28 -0.69 5.16 6.76
C ARG A 28 0.00 4.04 7.55
N ARG A 29 -0.68 2.92 7.75
CA ARG A 29 -0.08 1.77 8.41
C ARG A 29 1.05 1.18 7.55
N VAL A 30 0.85 1.09 6.24
CA VAL A 30 1.92 0.70 5.32
C VAL A 30 3.13 1.61 5.48
N ARG A 31 2.90 2.93 5.48
CA ARG A 31 3.96 3.93 5.66
C ARG A 31 4.72 3.70 6.97
N GLY A 32 3.98 3.54 8.07
CA GLY A 32 4.62 3.34 9.37
C GLY A 32 5.44 2.06 9.46
N LEU A 33 4.90 0.97 8.92
CA LEU A 33 5.60 -0.32 8.90
C LEU A 33 6.86 -0.25 8.04
N GLN A 34 6.80 0.45 6.91
CA GLN A 34 7.95 0.60 6.02
C GLN A 34 9.03 1.49 6.63
N ARG A 35 8.64 2.55 7.34
CA ARG A 35 9.59 3.39 8.07
C ARG A 35 10.32 2.59 9.15
N LYS A 36 9.59 1.72 9.84
CA LYS A 36 10.17 0.84 10.84
C LYS A 36 11.14 -0.16 10.20
N LEU A 37 10.76 -0.72 9.05
CA LEU A 37 11.63 -1.63 8.31
C LEU A 37 12.93 -0.93 7.90
N ALA A 38 12.86 0.32 7.44
CA ALA A 38 14.04 1.09 7.06
C ALA A 38 15.01 1.27 8.23
N GLN A 39 14.50 1.41 9.46
CA GLN A 39 15.34 1.50 10.65
C GLN A 39 16.00 0.18 11.00
N ILE A 40 15.26 -0.93 10.87
CA ILE A 40 15.76 -2.26 11.22
C ILE A 40 16.69 -2.81 10.15
N ARG A 41 16.43 -2.50 8.87
CA ARG A 41 17.20 -2.97 7.73
C ARG A 41 17.63 -1.78 6.88
N PRO A 42 18.67 -1.05 7.29
CA PRO A 42 19.08 0.18 6.59
C PRO A 42 19.42 -0.02 5.11
N LYS A 43 19.76 -1.23 4.70
CA LYS A 43 20.06 -1.50 3.28
C LYS A 43 18.86 -1.26 2.37
N TYR A 44 17.64 -1.25 2.89
CA TYR A 44 16.42 -0.97 2.13
C TYR A 44 15.95 0.49 2.28
N ALA A 45 16.61 1.29 3.11
CA ALA A 45 16.11 2.61 3.50
C ALA A 45 15.94 3.53 2.29
N GLU A 46 16.89 3.55 1.36
CA GLU A 46 16.82 4.41 0.18
C GLU A 46 15.63 4.04 -0.71
N ASP A 47 15.44 2.75 -0.98
CA ASP A 47 14.32 2.28 -1.80
C ASP A 47 12.98 2.53 -1.12
N LEU A 48 12.91 2.32 0.19
CA LEU A 48 11.68 2.58 0.95
C LEU A 48 11.33 4.05 0.99
N LEU A 49 12.33 4.93 1.05
CA LEU A 49 12.11 6.37 1.00
C LEU A 49 11.59 6.79 -0.36
N GLU A 50 12.14 6.24 -1.43
CA GLU A 50 11.62 6.48 -2.79
C GLU A 50 10.16 6.03 -2.88
N PHE A 51 9.86 4.83 -2.40
CA PHE A 51 8.48 4.32 -2.45
C PHE A 51 7.53 5.26 -1.71
N GLU A 52 7.88 5.68 -0.51
CA GLU A 52 7.02 6.57 0.28
C GLU A 52 6.77 7.89 -0.45
N ASN A 53 7.80 8.52 -0.97
CA ASN A 53 7.69 9.87 -1.52
C ASN A 53 7.08 9.88 -2.93
N ILE A 54 7.36 8.87 -3.75
CA ILE A 54 7.00 8.89 -5.16
C ILE A 54 5.76 8.03 -5.44
N GLN A 55 5.61 6.89 -4.77
CA GLN A 55 4.48 6.00 -5.04
C GLN A 55 3.39 6.07 -3.99
N LEU A 56 3.74 6.09 -2.70
CA LEU A 56 2.74 6.02 -1.63
C LEU A 56 2.05 7.36 -1.38
N ASN A 57 2.78 8.46 -1.36
CA ASN A 57 2.19 9.78 -1.10
C ASN A 57 1.10 10.14 -2.10
N PRO A 58 1.22 9.87 -3.41
CA PRO A 58 0.11 10.08 -4.34
C PRO A 58 -1.14 9.26 -4.00
N VAL A 59 -0.97 8.03 -3.48
CA VAL A 59 -2.09 7.22 -3.01
C VAL A 59 -2.79 7.92 -1.85
N LEU A 60 -2.04 8.40 -0.88
CA LEU A 60 -2.60 9.13 0.27
C LEU A 60 -3.32 10.40 -0.15
N THR A 61 -2.78 11.13 -1.13
CA THR A 61 -3.42 12.33 -1.67
C THR A 61 -4.77 12.00 -2.29
N ALA A 62 -4.83 10.95 -3.10
CA ALA A 62 -6.08 10.52 -3.73
C ALA A 62 -7.12 10.09 -2.70
N LEU A 63 -6.70 9.40 -1.64
CA LEU A 63 -7.58 8.99 -0.56
C LEU A 63 -8.15 10.20 0.19
N GLY A 64 -7.31 11.19 0.47
CA GLY A 64 -7.76 12.41 1.13
C GLY A 64 -8.76 13.20 0.30
N ALA A 65 -8.65 13.14 -1.02
CA ALA A 65 -9.56 13.81 -1.95
C ALA A 65 -10.79 12.96 -2.30
N HIS A 66 -10.89 11.74 -1.81
CA HIS A 66 -11.94 10.78 -2.19
C HIS A 66 -12.01 10.58 -3.71
N ASP A 67 -10.85 10.58 -4.36
CA ASP A 67 -10.74 10.51 -5.83
C ASP A 67 -10.47 9.06 -6.25
N GLY A 68 -11.55 8.33 -6.54
CA GLY A 68 -11.48 6.92 -6.89
C GLY A 68 -10.61 6.63 -8.10
N PRO A 69 -10.80 7.31 -9.25
CA PRO A 69 -9.94 7.07 -10.42
C PRO A 69 -8.46 7.33 -10.15
N SER A 70 -8.11 8.42 -9.47
CA SER A 70 -6.72 8.69 -9.10
C SER A 70 -6.18 7.63 -8.14
N PHE A 71 -7.00 7.19 -7.18
CA PHE A 71 -6.61 6.12 -6.28
C PHE A 71 -6.26 4.86 -7.06
N GLU A 72 -7.11 4.43 -7.99
CA GLU A 72 -6.87 3.20 -8.74
C GLU A 72 -5.56 3.27 -9.53
N ARG A 73 -5.29 4.40 -10.17
CA ARG A 73 -4.04 4.59 -10.93
C ARG A 73 -2.81 4.57 -10.03
N THR A 74 -2.84 5.35 -8.96
CA THR A 74 -1.68 5.48 -8.07
C THR A 74 -1.45 4.18 -7.30
N TYR A 75 -2.51 3.50 -6.91
CA TYR A 75 -2.43 2.20 -6.24
C TYR A 75 -1.78 1.15 -7.14
N ALA A 76 -2.21 1.08 -8.40
CA ALA A 76 -1.65 0.12 -9.35
C ALA A 76 -0.17 0.40 -9.60
N THR A 77 0.20 1.66 -9.76
CA THR A 77 1.60 2.06 -9.96
C THR A 77 2.45 1.71 -8.73
N ALA A 78 1.93 1.98 -7.54
CA ALA A 78 2.64 1.67 -6.30
C ALA A 78 2.82 0.16 -6.12
N THR A 79 1.79 -0.62 -6.41
CA THR A 79 1.87 -2.08 -6.32
C THR A 79 2.93 -2.64 -7.27
N ALA A 80 2.96 -2.16 -8.51
CA ALA A 80 3.95 -2.57 -9.50
C ALA A 80 5.37 -2.24 -9.00
N ARG A 81 5.56 -1.04 -8.45
CA ARG A 81 6.88 -0.64 -7.95
C ARG A 81 7.32 -1.47 -6.75
N ALA A 82 6.40 -1.77 -5.84
CA ALA A 82 6.70 -2.64 -4.70
C ALA A 82 7.17 -4.01 -5.17
N ASN A 83 6.50 -4.58 -6.16
CA ASN A 83 6.88 -5.87 -6.71
C ASN A 83 8.25 -5.82 -7.40
N GLU A 84 8.58 -4.70 -8.07
CA GLU A 84 9.91 -4.49 -8.63
C GLU A 84 10.99 -4.46 -7.54
N PHE A 85 10.73 -3.79 -6.42
CA PHE A 85 11.67 -3.76 -5.29
C PHE A 85 11.88 -5.16 -4.71
N HIS A 86 10.82 -5.98 -4.62
CA HIS A 86 10.98 -7.35 -4.12
C HIS A 86 11.92 -8.16 -5.02
N VAL A 87 11.85 -7.98 -6.33
CA VAL A 87 12.80 -8.61 -7.26
C VAL A 87 14.20 -8.06 -7.04
N LYS A 88 14.35 -6.73 -6.95
CA LYS A 88 15.64 -6.07 -6.71
C LYS A 88 16.30 -6.57 -5.42
N TRP A 89 15.49 -6.82 -4.38
CA TRP A 89 15.97 -7.29 -3.09
C TRP A 89 16.19 -8.81 -3.04
N ALA A 90 16.16 -9.47 -4.18
CA ALA A 90 16.32 -10.92 -4.29
C ALA A 90 15.23 -11.71 -3.56
N LYS A 91 14.02 -11.16 -3.55
CA LYS A 91 12.83 -11.78 -2.94
C LYS A 91 11.68 -11.84 -3.95
N PRO A 92 11.91 -12.39 -5.18
CA PRO A 92 10.86 -12.40 -6.21
C PRO A 92 9.65 -13.26 -5.84
N TYR A 93 9.78 -14.13 -4.84
CA TYR A 93 8.69 -14.94 -4.32
C TYR A 93 7.69 -14.12 -3.50
N ILE A 94 8.05 -12.90 -3.10
CA ILE A 94 7.11 -11.97 -2.47
C ILE A 94 6.51 -11.12 -3.57
N ARG A 95 5.24 -11.36 -3.89
CA ARG A 95 4.54 -10.60 -4.91
C ARG A 95 3.18 -10.18 -4.37
N TRP A 96 2.96 -8.87 -4.32
CA TRP A 96 1.67 -8.33 -3.90
C TRP A 96 0.65 -8.53 -5.00
N VAL A 97 -0.43 -9.20 -4.67
CA VAL A 97 -1.59 -9.38 -5.54
C VAL A 97 -2.85 -9.05 -4.75
N LEU A 98 -3.87 -8.56 -5.43
CA LEU A 98 -5.14 -8.28 -4.79
C LEU A 98 -5.95 -9.57 -4.71
N PRO A 99 -6.37 -10.00 -3.51
CA PRO A 99 -7.25 -11.18 -3.39
C PRO A 99 -8.55 -10.98 -4.15
N ASP A 100 -9.13 -12.08 -4.62
CA ASP A 100 -10.39 -12.06 -5.39
C ASP A 100 -11.58 -11.62 -4.55
N GLU A 101 -11.53 -11.84 -3.24
CA GLU A 101 -12.63 -11.50 -2.34
C GLU A 101 -12.24 -10.41 -1.37
N PRO A 102 -13.17 -9.47 -1.03
CA PRO A 102 -12.90 -8.45 -0.03
C PRO A 102 -12.79 -9.07 1.36
N PRO A 103 -12.17 -8.35 2.32
CA PRO A 103 -12.11 -8.82 3.70
C PRO A 103 -13.53 -8.88 4.28
N LYS A 104 -13.78 -9.90 5.10
CA LYS A 104 -15.11 -10.14 5.67
C LYS A 104 -15.25 -9.63 7.10
N ASP A 105 -14.17 -9.11 7.65
CA ASP A 105 -14.09 -8.65 9.03
C ASP A 105 -14.13 -7.12 9.17
N LEU A 106 -14.44 -6.40 8.10
CA LEU A 106 -14.41 -4.94 8.07
C LEU A 106 -15.62 -4.38 7.33
N GLU A 107 -16.10 -3.22 7.79
CA GLU A 107 -17.09 -2.45 7.06
C GLU A 107 -16.40 -1.61 5.99
N LEU A 108 -16.76 -1.85 4.73
CA LEU A 108 -16.14 -1.19 3.59
C LEU A 108 -17.01 -0.10 2.97
N ASP A 109 -18.26 0.00 3.35
CA ASP A 109 -19.26 0.87 2.71
C ASP A 109 -19.70 2.05 3.58
N ARG A 110 -18.77 2.70 4.25
CA ARG A 110 -19.08 3.86 5.10
C ARG A 110 -19.13 5.16 4.35
#